data_92ac2949fb3ed71616806561a3034a7d
#
_entry.id   92ac2949fb3ed71616806561a3034a7d
#
_cell.length_a   1.000
_cell.length_b   1.000
_cell.length_c   1.000
_cell.angle_alpha   90.00
_cell.angle_beta   90.00
_cell.angle_gamma   90.00
#
_symmetry.space_group_name_H-M   'P 1'
#
loop_
_entity.id
_entity.type
_entity.pdbx_description
1 polymer ?
#
loop_
_entity_poly.entity_id
_entity_poly.type
_entity_poly.pdbx_seq_one_letter_code
_entity_poly.pdbx_strand_id
1 'polypeptide(L)' 'RETLENLARGIAFKVKKTRKPIVLEPMNPYERRIIHASLQGNRYVETVSEGEEPYRHVVVKLKRNN' A
#
# COMPACT_ATOMS: atom_id res chain seq x y z
N ARG A 1 14.41 -13.16 3.42
CA ARG A 1 14.19 -11.76 3.12
C ARG A 1 12.81 -11.55 2.51
N GLU A 2 12.13 -10.55 2.97
CA GLU A 2 10.77 -10.28 2.53
C GLU A 2 10.78 -9.51 1.22
N THR A 3 9.95 -9.94 0.28
CA THR A 3 9.79 -9.19 -0.97
C THR A 3 8.80 -8.06 -0.78
N LEU A 4 8.80 -7.11 -1.73
CA LEU A 4 7.82 -6.02 -1.69
C LEU A 4 6.39 -6.56 -1.81
N GLU A 5 6.19 -7.61 -2.58
CA GLU A 5 4.87 -8.21 -2.70
C GLU A 5 4.41 -8.79 -1.36
N ASN A 6 5.32 -9.47 -0.66
CA ASN A 6 4.96 -10.03 0.64
C ASN A 6 4.69 -8.93 1.65
N LEU A 7 5.48 -7.88 1.63
CA LEU A 7 5.26 -6.74 2.50
C LEU A 7 3.89 -6.12 2.23
N ALA A 8 3.55 -5.94 0.96
CA ALA A 8 2.27 -5.36 0.58
C ALA A 8 1.11 -6.20 1.11
N ARG A 9 1.21 -7.52 0.98
CA ARG A 9 0.15 -8.41 1.45
C ARG A 9 -0.01 -8.34 2.97
N GLY A 10 1.11 -8.29 3.68
CA GLY A 10 1.07 -8.17 5.14
C GLY A 10 0.41 -6.88 5.58
N ILE A 11 0.74 -5.78 4.89
CA ILE A 11 0.16 -4.49 5.20
C ILE A 11 -1.33 -4.48 4.89
N ALA A 12 -1.72 -5.09 3.76
CA ALA A 12 -3.14 -5.16 3.40
C ALA A 12 -3.93 -5.93 4.46
N PHE A 13 -3.37 -7.03 4.96
CA PHE A 13 -4.00 -7.80 6.02
C PHE A 13 -4.18 -6.95 7.27
N LYS A 14 -3.15 -6.19 7.63
CA LYS A 14 -3.19 -5.35 8.81
C LYS A 14 -4.24 -4.24 8.67
N VAL A 15 -4.31 -3.61 7.51
CA VAL A 15 -5.32 -2.57 7.25
C VAL A 15 -6.72 -3.17 7.34
N LYS A 16 -6.91 -4.35 6.78
CA LYS A 16 -8.21 -5.02 6.84
C LYS A 16 -8.60 -5.31 8.27
N LYS A 17 -7.64 -5.76 9.06
CA LYS A 17 -7.92 -6.18 10.44
C LYS A 17 -8.17 -4.98 11.34
N THR A 18 -7.35 -3.94 11.24
CA THR A 18 -7.45 -2.78 12.12
C THR A 18 -8.40 -1.71 11.60
N ARG A 19 -8.70 -1.76 10.30
CA ARG A 19 -9.53 -0.77 9.62
C ARG A 19 -8.94 0.64 9.65
N LYS A 20 -7.63 0.73 9.76
CA LYS A 20 -6.92 2.01 9.78
C LYS A 20 -5.92 2.05 8.65
N PRO A 21 -5.75 3.21 8.01
CA PRO A 21 -4.75 3.32 6.94
C PRO A 21 -3.35 3.19 7.50
N ILE A 22 -2.45 2.67 6.65
CA ILE A 22 -1.04 2.55 7.00
C ILE A 22 -0.26 3.33 5.96
N VAL A 23 0.60 4.24 6.46
CA VAL A 23 1.46 5.05 5.62
C VAL A 23 2.82 4.35 5.55
N LEU A 24 3.27 4.09 4.33
CA LEU A 24 4.55 3.44 4.13
C LEU A 24 5.66 4.48 4.03
N GLU A 25 6.90 4.00 4.15
CA GLU A 25 8.05 4.87 4.03
C GLU A 25 8.20 5.34 2.58
N PRO A 26 8.87 6.49 2.37
CA PRO A 26 9.11 6.93 1.00
C PRO A 26 9.86 5.88 0.19
N MET A 27 9.46 5.73 -1.05
CA MET A 27 10.01 4.74 -1.96
C MET A 27 10.23 5.36 -3.32
N ASN A 28 11.11 4.75 -4.13
CA ASN A 28 11.28 5.20 -5.49
C ASN A 28 10.07 4.78 -6.34
N PRO A 29 9.89 5.36 -7.53
CA PRO A 29 8.71 5.06 -8.34
C PRO A 29 8.56 3.59 -8.68
N TYR A 30 9.67 2.88 -8.87
CA TYR A 30 9.63 1.46 -9.19
C TYR A 30 9.04 0.66 -8.04
N GLU A 31 9.48 0.96 -6.83
CA GLU A 31 8.98 0.25 -5.64
C GLU A 31 7.52 0.54 -5.40
N ARG A 32 7.12 1.80 -5.58
CA ARG A 32 5.71 2.16 -5.41
C ARG A 32 4.83 1.42 -6.40
N ARG A 33 5.32 1.23 -7.64
CA ARG A 33 4.58 0.50 -8.65
C ARG A 33 4.35 -0.95 -8.23
N ILE A 34 5.38 -1.56 -7.63
CA ILE A 34 5.25 -2.95 -7.17
C ILE A 34 4.16 -3.06 -6.10
N ILE A 35 4.15 -2.12 -5.15
CA ILE A 35 3.14 -2.13 -4.10
C ILE A 35 1.75 -1.95 -4.69
N HIS A 36 1.58 -0.97 -5.57
CA HIS A 36 0.28 -0.74 -6.21
C HIS A 36 -0.19 -1.98 -6.97
N ALA A 37 0.70 -2.58 -7.75
CA ALA A 37 0.35 -3.75 -8.55
C ALA A 37 -0.03 -4.94 -7.65
N SER A 38 0.69 -5.13 -6.56
CA SER A 38 0.43 -6.24 -5.65
C SER A 38 -0.94 -6.15 -5.01
N LEU A 39 -1.43 -4.95 -4.80
CA LEU A 39 -2.70 -4.75 -4.10
C LEU A 39 -3.84 -4.31 -5.01
N GLN A 40 -3.59 -4.22 -6.31
CA GLN A 40 -4.59 -3.71 -7.24
C GLN A 40 -5.85 -4.58 -7.25
N GLY A 41 -5.69 -5.91 -7.16
CA GLY A 41 -6.81 -6.82 -7.18
C GLY A 41 -7.42 -7.11 -5.83
N ASN A 42 -6.93 -6.46 -4.79
CA ASN A 42 -7.44 -6.73 -3.43
C ASN A 42 -8.82 -6.12 -3.28
N ARG A 43 -9.75 -6.89 -2.70
CA ARG A 43 -11.13 -6.41 -2.55
C ARG A 43 -11.34 -5.60 -1.28
N TYR A 44 -10.37 -5.57 -0.38
CA TYR A 44 -10.54 -4.91 0.91
C TYR A 44 -9.77 -3.63 1.06
N VAL A 45 -8.69 -3.47 0.33
CA VAL A 45 -7.82 -2.30 0.48
C VAL A 45 -7.54 -1.67 -0.88
N GLU A 46 -7.19 -0.40 -0.83
CA GLU A 46 -6.73 0.33 -2.02
C GLU A 46 -5.49 1.11 -1.65
N THR A 47 -4.75 1.51 -2.66
CA THR A 47 -3.48 2.22 -2.46
C THR A 47 -3.52 3.55 -3.19
N VAL A 48 -2.92 4.55 -2.56
CA VAL A 48 -2.74 5.87 -3.19
C VAL A 48 -1.32 6.31 -2.92
N SER A 49 -0.78 7.16 -3.79
CA SER A 49 0.53 7.77 -3.58
C SER A 49 0.32 9.20 -3.13
N GLU A 50 1.09 9.61 -2.11
CA GLU A 50 0.99 10.95 -1.56
C GLU A 50 2.38 11.54 -1.37
N GLY A 51 2.43 12.88 -1.33
CA GLY A 51 3.68 13.59 -1.11
C GLY A 51 4.39 13.91 -2.40
N GLU A 52 5.54 14.54 -2.28
CA GLU A 52 6.36 14.93 -3.43
C GLU A 52 7.71 14.25 -3.36
N GLU A 53 8.27 13.97 -4.54
CA GLU A 53 9.61 13.40 -4.59
C GLU A 53 10.59 14.31 -3.86
N PRO A 54 11.58 13.77 -3.18
CA PRO A 54 11.90 12.33 -3.05
C PRO A 54 11.15 11.65 -1.89
N TYR A 55 10.18 12.29 -1.29
CA TYR A 55 9.49 11.76 -0.10
C TYR A 55 8.14 11.14 -0.43
N ARG A 56 7.83 10.99 -1.71
CA ARG A 56 6.55 10.41 -2.11
C ARG A 56 6.44 8.97 -1.63
N HIS A 57 5.28 8.62 -1.10
CA HIS A 57 5.09 7.32 -0.46
C HIS A 57 3.69 6.79 -0.78
N VAL A 58 3.49 5.52 -0.44
CA VAL A 58 2.22 4.84 -0.66
C VAL A 58 1.46 4.78 0.65
N VAL A 59 0.17 5.04 0.57
CA VAL A 59 -0.75 4.85 1.70
C VAL A 59 -1.71 3.73 1.34
N VAL A 60 -1.81 2.74 2.21
CA VAL A 60 -2.73 1.61 2.05
C VAL A 60 -3.90 1.84 2.98
N LYS A 61 -5.12 1.86 2.43
CA LYS A 61 -6.30 2.14 3.23
C LYS A 61 -7.42 1.19 2.82
N LEU A 62 -8.43 1.12 3.67
CA LEU A 62 -9.59 0.29 3.38
C LEU A 62 -10.31 0.82 2.14
N LYS A 63 -10.69 -0.11 1.28
CA LYS A 63 -11.45 0.23 0.10
C LYS A 63 -12.85 0.63 0.54
N ARG A 64 -13.31 1.73 -0.03
CA ARG A 64 -14.66 2.18 0.28
C ARG A 64 -15.64 1.26 -0.40
N ASN A 65 -16.59 0.79 0.37
CA ASN A 65 -17.60 -0.15 -0.11
C ASN A 65 -18.92 0.59 -0.23
N ASN A 66 -19.41 0.66 -1.44
CA ASN A 66 -20.69 1.34 -1.65
C ASN A 66 -21.83 0.35 -1.81
#